data_f51b155a007014525f5ca1f65f84f6b9
#
_entry.id   f51b155a007014525f5ca1f65f84f6b9
#
_cell.length_a   1.000
_cell.length_b   1.000
_cell.length_c   1.000
_cell.angle_alpha   90.00
_cell.angle_beta   90.00
_cell.angle_gamma   90.00
#
_symmetry.space_group_name_H-M   'P 1'
#
loop_
_entity.id
_entity.type
_entity.pdbx_description
1 polymer ?
#
loop_
_entity_poly.entity_id
_entity_poly.type
_entity_poly.pdbx_seq_one_letter_code
_entity_poly.pdbx_strand_id
1 'polypeptide(L)'
;VAMEHPLEILQNRHNILELETCKKDNYRLKQEIELPQSKPDVEQILWKSVQLRGVETRLREEKIQLTGEIRLFLLYYAQKEERRLEWIEETIPLNGELACEGCSEEKIYRIQVTPASVEVEVRPDYDGEDRKISLDMTLELDICIWKETETDVVEDVYSLREEMTPAYEEV
;
A
#
# COMPACT_ATOMS: atom_id res chain seq x y z
N VAL A 1 40.09 26.86 42.95
CA VAL A 1 39.75 25.48 42.61
C VAL A 1 38.24 25.41 42.54
N ALA A 2 37.70 25.35 41.34
CA ALA A 2 36.26 25.13 41.15
C ALA A 2 35.95 23.70 41.60
N MET A 3 35.21 23.57 42.71
CA MET A 3 34.67 22.27 43.06
C MET A 3 33.50 21.97 42.14
N GLU A 4 33.70 21.06 41.23
CA GLU A 4 32.61 20.45 40.49
C GLU A 4 31.72 19.68 41.46
N HIS A 5 30.54 20.15 41.67
CA HIS A 5 29.51 19.40 42.43
C HIS A 5 28.95 18.33 41.50
N PRO A 6 29.09 17.02 41.84
CA PRO A 6 28.53 15.98 41.02
C PRO A 6 27.00 16.05 41.04
N LEU A 7 26.41 16.22 39.87
CA LEU A 7 24.97 16.06 39.66
C LEU A 7 24.70 14.56 39.48
N GLU A 8 23.69 14.08 40.17
CA GLU A 8 23.16 12.74 39.96
C GLU A 8 22.02 12.83 38.94
N ILE A 9 22.07 11.98 37.91
CA ILE A 9 21.09 11.95 36.84
C ILE A 9 20.45 10.57 36.82
N LEU A 10 19.13 10.52 36.97
CA LEU A 10 18.36 9.32 36.78
C LEU A 10 17.99 9.23 35.29
N GLN A 11 18.56 8.23 34.62
CA GLN A 11 18.28 7.93 33.22
C GLN A 11 17.61 6.58 33.12
N ASN A 12 16.54 6.51 32.33
CA ASN A 12 15.91 5.27 31.96
C ASN A 12 15.93 5.11 30.46
N ARG A 13 16.04 3.86 30.02
CA ARG A 13 15.98 3.50 28.61
C ARG A 13 14.53 3.37 28.19
N HIS A 14 14.18 4.12 27.15
CA HIS A 14 12.87 4.04 26.53
C HIS A 14 13.02 3.64 25.08
N ASN A 15 12.10 2.76 24.63
CA ASN A 15 11.97 2.43 23.24
C ASN A 15 11.10 3.50 22.59
N ILE A 16 11.65 4.21 21.64
CA ILE A 16 10.93 5.19 20.82
C ILE A 16 10.83 4.72 19.38
N LEU A 17 9.74 5.11 18.72
CA LEU A 17 9.57 4.93 17.29
C LEU A 17 10.14 6.15 16.56
N GLU A 18 11.16 5.92 15.76
CA GLU A 18 11.76 6.93 14.91
C GLU A 18 11.29 6.73 13.47
N LEU A 19 10.74 7.78 12.86
CA LEU A 19 10.37 7.75 11.45
C LEU A 19 11.62 7.64 10.59
N GLU A 20 11.75 6.54 9.87
CA GLU A 20 12.90 6.31 8.99
C GLU A 20 12.66 6.86 7.60
N THR A 21 11.50 6.60 7.03
CA THR A 21 11.13 7.11 5.71
C THR A 21 9.62 7.17 5.51
N CYS A 22 9.17 8.14 4.73
CA CYS A 22 7.86 8.17 4.09
C CYS A 22 8.05 8.45 2.62
N LYS A 23 7.51 7.60 1.77
CA LYS A 23 7.61 7.73 0.32
C LYS A 23 6.37 7.23 -0.39
N LYS A 24 6.20 7.67 -1.63
CA LYS A 24 5.19 7.14 -2.55
C LYS A 24 5.85 6.31 -3.62
N ASP A 25 5.19 5.24 -4.01
CA ASP A 25 5.61 4.40 -5.11
C ASP A 25 4.38 3.88 -5.87
N ASN A 26 4.59 3.39 -7.07
CA ASN A 26 3.53 2.90 -7.95
C ASN A 26 3.76 1.43 -8.28
N TYR A 27 2.68 0.68 -8.27
CA TYR A 27 2.63 -0.68 -8.78
C TYR A 27 1.67 -0.74 -9.96
N ARG A 28 2.17 -1.14 -11.12
CA ARG A 28 1.38 -1.27 -12.35
C ARG A 28 1.13 -2.74 -12.65
N LEU A 29 -0.11 -3.07 -12.93
CA LEU A 29 -0.51 -4.38 -13.38
C LEU A 29 -1.28 -4.30 -14.70
N LYS A 30 -1.07 -5.30 -15.54
CA LYS A 30 -1.85 -5.53 -16.74
C LYS A 30 -2.40 -6.94 -16.69
N GLN A 31 -3.67 -7.08 -17.00
CA GLN A 31 -4.34 -8.36 -17.04
C GLN A 31 -5.23 -8.43 -18.26
N GLU A 32 -5.20 -9.55 -18.94
CA GLU A 32 -6.15 -9.88 -20.00
C GLU A 32 -7.11 -10.96 -19.55
N ILE A 33 -8.39 -10.76 -19.84
CA ILE A 33 -9.46 -11.67 -19.51
C ILE A 33 -10.17 -12.02 -20.81
N GLU A 34 -10.41 -13.30 -21.04
CA GLU A 34 -11.24 -13.76 -22.15
C GLU A 34 -12.69 -13.87 -21.70
N LEU A 35 -13.61 -13.39 -22.53
CA LEU A 35 -15.03 -13.59 -22.29
C LEU A 35 -15.35 -15.09 -22.24
N PRO A 36 -16.19 -15.53 -21.29
CA PRO A 36 -16.72 -16.89 -21.30
C PRO A 36 -17.41 -17.20 -22.62
N GLN A 37 -17.27 -18.42 -23.12
CA GLN A 37 -17.89 -18.83 -24.40
C GLN A 37 -19.40 -18.68 -24.42
N SER A 38 -20.04 -18.68 -23.26
CA SER A 38 -21.49 -18.44 -23.12
C SER A 38 -21.91 -16.99 -23.33
N LYS A 39 -20.95 -16.05 -23.37
CA LYS A 39 -21.21 -14.64 -23.56
C LYS A 39 -20.91 -14.21 -25.00
N PRO A 40 -21.76 -13.36 -25.60
CA PRO A 40 -21.50 -12.83 -26.93
C PRO A 40 -20.39 -11.79 -26.95
N ASP A 41 -19.87 -11.50 -28.14
CA ASP A 41 -18.86 -10.51 -28.37
C ASP A 41 -19.30 -9.11 -27.94
N VAL A 42 -18.36 -8.28 -27.56
CA VAL A 42 -18.63 -6.91 -27.11
C VAL A 42 -18.73 -5.97 -28.30
N GLU A 43 -19.86 -5.29 -28.44
CA GLU A 43 -19.99 -4.16 -29.36
C GLU A 43 -19.56 -2.85 -28.68
N GLN A 44 -20.07 -2.60 -27.49
CA GLN A 44 -19.81 -1.37 -26.74
C GLN A 44 -19.90 -1.59 -25.24
N ILE A 45 -18.89 -1.12 -24.51
CA ILE A 45 -18.93 -1.03 -23.04
C ILE A 45 -19.82 0.14 -22.63
N LEU A 46 -20.82 -0.13 -21.81
CA LEU A 46 -21.73 0.88 -21.26
C LEU A 46 -21.32 1.32 -19.85
N TRP A 47 -20.87 0.36 -19.05
CA TRP A 47 -20.46 0.60 -17.68
C TRP A 47 -19.34 -0.33 -17.28
N LYS A 48 -18.40 0.20 -16.53
CA LYS A 48 -17.31 -0.57 -15.95
C LYS A 48 -17.11 -0.20 -14.49
N SER A 49 -16.83 -1.17 -13.67
CA SER A 49 -16.47 -0.99 -12.27
C SER A 49 -15.31 -1.90 -11.92
N VAL A 50 -14.27 -1.33 -11.34
CA VAL A 50 -13.11 -2.07 -10.86
C VAL A 50 -12.91 -1.74 -9.38
N GLN A 51 -12.91 -2.76 -8.54
CA GLN A 51 -12.79 -2.64 -7.09
C GLN A 51 -11.65 -3.49 -6.58
N LEU A 52 -10.88 -2.93 -5.65
CA LEU A 52 -9.91 -3.68 -4.86
C LEU A 52 -10.58 -4.25 -3.62
N ARG A 53 -10.31 -5.52 -3.32
CA ARG A 53 -10.80 -6.20 -2.11
C ARG A 53 -9.70 -6.97 -1.41
N GLY A 54 -9.75 -6.95 -0.07
CA GLY A 54 -8.85 -7.74 0.76
C GLY A 54 -7.38 -7.45 0.50
N VAL A 55 -7.04 -6.19 0.18
CA VAL A 55 -5.66 -5.81 -0.10
C VAL A 55 -4.85 -5.84 1.18
N GLU A 56 -3.82 -6.66 1.17
CA GLU A 56 -2.84 -6.79 2.24
C GLU A 56 -1.44 -6.46 1.72
N THR A 57 -0.67 -5.81 2.55
CA THR A 57 0.72 -5.49 2.28
C THR A 57 1.60 -6.07 3.37
N ARG A 58 2.74 -6.61 2.99
CA ARG A 58 3.75 -7.11 3.94
C ARG A 58 5.13 -6.64 3.54
N LEU A 59 5.87 -6.11 4.52
CA LEU A 59 7.30 -5.89 4.34
C LEU A 59 8.03 -7.23 4.34
N ARG A 60 8.94 -7.36 3.40
CA ARG A 60 9.92 -8.42 3.31
C ARG A 60 11.29 -7.79 3.17
N GLU A 61 12.31 -8.63 3.16
CA GLU A 61 13.68 -8.15 2.90
C GLU A 61 13.76 -7.48 1.52
N GLU A 62 14.08 -6.17 1.51
CA GLU A 62 14.23 -5.33 0.31
C GLU A 62 13.01 -5.24 -0.61
N LYS A 63 11.80 -5.61 -0.14
CA LYS A 63 10.58 -5.57 -0.94
C LYS A 63 9.30 -5.47 -0.13
N ILE A 64 8.25 -5.04 -0.81
CA ILE A 64 6.87 -5.05 -0.32
C ILE A 64 6.11 -6.11 -1.11
N GLN A 65 5.47 -7.02 -0.41
CA GLN A 65 4.55 -7.99 -0.99
C GLN A 65 3.13 -7.42 -0.93
N LEU A 66 2.43 -7.46 -2.07
CA LEU A 66 1.07 -6.95 -2.25
C LEU A 66 0.17 -8.12 -2.67
N THR A 67 -0.88 -8.38 -1.90
CA THR A 67 -1.87 -9.42 -2.19
C THR A 67 -3.27 -8.88 -2.06
N GLY A 68 -4.22 -9.54 -2.71
CA GLY A 68 -5.63 -9.18 -2.68
C GLY A 68 -6.39 -9.70 -3.87
N GLU A 69 -7.52 -9.07 -4.15
CA GLU A 69 -8.39 -9.38 -5.28
C GLU A 69 -8.83 -8.10 -5.99
N ILE A 70 -8.93 -8.19 -7.31
CA ILE A 70 -9.53 -7.16 -8.15
C ILE A 70 -10.86 -7.70 -8.67
N ARG A 71 -11.94 -7.02 -8.37
CA ARG A 71 -13.26 -7.34 -8.91
C ARG A 71 -13.57 -6.41 -10.07
N LEU A 72 -13.72 -7.01 -11.25
CA LEU A 72 -14.11 -6.34 -12.48
C LEU A 72 -15.56 -6.63 -12.80
N PHE A 73 -16.35 -5.59 -13.00
CA PHE A 73 -17.71 -5.68 -13.54
C PHE A 73 -17.80 -4.89 -14.83
N LEU A 74 -18.37 -5.50 -15.86
CA LEU A 74 -18.65 -4.88 -17.15
C LEU A 74 -20.11 -5.07 -17.55
N LEU A 75 -20.76 -4.00 -17.95
CA LEU A 75 -22.04 -3.99 -18.64
C LEU A 75 -21.80 -3.53 -20.08
N TYR A 76 -22.27 -4.28 -21.04
CA TYR A 76 -22.02 -4.02 -22.44
C TYR A 76 -23.18 -4.37 -23.37
N TYR A 77 -23.18 -3.79 -24.57
CA TYR A 77 -24.01 -4.26 -25.67
C TYR A 77 -23.29 -5.36 -26.45
N ALA A 78 -24.02 -6.41 -26.76
CA ALA A 78 -23.52 -7.52 -27.56
C ALA A 78 -23.57 -7.19 -29.06
N GLN A 79 -22.59 -7.73 -29.79
CA GLN A 79 -22.53 -7.67 -31.26
C GLN A 79 -23.53 -8.67 -31.87
N LYS A 80 -24.81 -8.34 -31.94
CA LYS A 80 -25.81 -9.10 -32.73
C LYS A 80 -26.97 -8.18 -33.09
N GLU A 81 -27.76 -8.58 -34.09
CA GLU A 81 -28.85 -7.83 -34.71
C GLU A 81 -29.90 -7.27 -33.72
N GLU A 82 -30.00 -7.81 -32.54
CA GLU A 82 -30.72 -7.22 -31.41
C GLU A 82 -29.70 -6.74 -30.38
N ARG A 83 -29.60 -5.42 -30.20
CA ARG A 83 -28.80 -4.80 -29.14
C ARG A 83 -29.20 -5.37 -27.78
N ARG A 84 -28.53 -6.42 -27.39
CA ARG A 84 -28.79 -7.13 -26.13
C ARG A 84 -27.79 -6.64 -25.07
N LEU A 85 -28.33 -6.30 -23.92
CA LEU A 85 -27.51 -6.02 -22.73
C LEU A 85 -26.95 -7.32 -22.17
N GLU A 86 -25.66 -7.32 -21.96
CA GLU A 86 -24.92 -8.39 -21.32
C GLU A 86 -23.98 -7.83 -20.24
N TRP A 87 -23.64 -8.67 -19.30
CA TRP A 87 -22.72 -8.30 -18.25
C TRP A 87 -21.80 -9.46 -17.88
N ILE A 88 -20.61 -9.10 -17.37
CA ILE A 88 -19.67 -10.06 -16.79
C ILE A 88 -19.17 -9.53 -15.45
N GLU A 89 -18.85 -10.44 -14.58
CA GLU A 89 -18.18 -10.18 -13.31
C GLU A 89 -17.04 -11.18 -13.16
N GLU A 90 -15.82 -10.65 -12.99
CA GLU A 90 -14.61 -11.45 -12.87
C GLU A 90 -13.84 -11.02 -11.61
N THR A 91 -13.29 -12.00 -10.92
CA THR A 91 -12.38 -11.79 -9.81
C THR A 91 -10.97 -12.18 -10.23
N ILE A 92 -10.06 -11.22 -10.19
CA ILE A 92 -8.67 -11.38 -10.59
C ILE A 92 -7.81 -11.37 -9.32
N PRO A 93 -7.00 -12.40 -9.08
CA PRO A 93 -6.08 -12.37 -7.96
C PRO A 93 -5.00 -11.29 -8.16
N LEU A 94 -4.78 -10.50 -7.12
CA LEU A 94 -3.67 -9.54 -7.05
C LEU A 94 -2.54 -10.20 -6.26
N ASN A 95 -1.40 -10.38 -6.88
CA ASN A 95 -0.19 -10.87 -6.23
C ASN A 95 1.01 -10.21 -6.90
N GLY A 96 1.62 -9.27 -6.20
CA GLY A 96 2.73 -8.49 -6.71
C GLY A 96 3.80 -8.24 -5.69
N GLU A 97 4.95 -7.86 -6.19
CA GLU A 97 6.09 -7.43 -5.37
C GLU A 97 6.62 -6.10 -5.89
N LEU A 98 6.97 -5.21 -4.96
CA LEU A 98 7.56 -3.92 -5.23
C LEU A 98 8.89 -3.83 -4.50
N ALA A 99 9.95 -3.44 -5.20
CA ALA A 99 11.24 -3.21 -4.59
C ALA A 99 11.16 -2.08 -3.56
N CYS A 100 11.73 -2.29 -2.37
CA CYS A 100 11.76 -1.33 -1.28
C CYS A 100 13.09 -1.42 -0.57
N GLU A 101 14.02 -0.55 -0.97
CA GLU A 101 15.36 -0.49 -0.39
C GLU A 101 15.30 -0.18 1.11
N GLY A 102 16.04 -0.94 1.92
CA GLY A 102 16.09 -0.80 3.36
C GLY A 102 14.87 -1.33 4.12
N CYS A 103 13.92 -1.97 3.44
CA CYS A 103 12.79 -2.62 4.07
C CYS A 103 13.19 -3.97 4.67
N SER A 104 12.64 -4.29 5.84
CA SER A 104 12.77 -5.59 6.48
C SER A 104 11.51 -5.95 7.27
N GLU A 105 11.32 -7.23 7.55
CA GLU A 105 10.14 -7.74 8.27
C GLU A 105 10.02 -7.23 9.72
N GLU A 106 11.12 -6.80 10.31
CA GLU A 106 11.19 -6.35 11.71
C GLU A 106 10.71 -4.91 11.90
N LYS A 107 10.61 -4.14 10.82
CA LYS A 107 10.24 -2.73 10.89
C LYS A 107 8.74 -2.55 11.04
N ILE A 108 8.35 -1.53 11.77
CA ILE A 108 6.96 -1.10 11.87
C ILE A 108 6.64 -0.26 10.63
N TYR A 109 5.50 -0.52 10.03
CA TYR A 109 5.13 0.14 8.78
C TYR A 109 3.65 0.45 8.68
N ARG A 110 3.35 1.43 7.85
CA ARG A 110 2.01 1.70 7.34
C ARG A 110 2.09 1.87 5.84
N ILE A 111 1.34 1.06 5.11
CA ILE A 111 1.23 1.15 3.66
C ILE A 111 -0.24 1.30 3.31
N GLN A 112 -0.56 2.37 2.62
CA GLN A 112 -1.89 2.63 2.08
C GLN A 112 -1.85 2.45 0.57
N VAL A 113 -2.76 1.63 0.04
CA VAL A 113 -2.86 1.33 -1.39
C VAL A 113 -4.11 1.97 -1.96
N THR A 114 -3.93 2.78 -2.99
CA THR A 114 -5.02 3.51 -3.65
C THR A 114 -4.93 3.35 -5.16
N PRO A 115 -6.03 3.07 -5.87
CA PRO A 115 -6.04 3.11 -7.33
C PRO A 115 -5.72 4.52 -7.84
N ALA A 116 -4.67 4.66 -8.65
CA ALA A 116 -4.30 5.92 -9.28
C ALA A 116 -4.87 6.05 -10.68
N SER A 117 -4.88 4.96 -11.45
CA SER A 117 -5.51 4.88 -12.76
C SER A 117 -6.06 3.50 -13.03
N VAL A 118 -7.14 3.43 -13.78
CA VAL A 118 -7.79 2.20 -14.20
C VAL A 118 -8.27 2.36 -15.63
N GLU A 119 -7.76 1.55 -16.53
CA GLU A 119 -8.19 1.50 -17.92
C GLU A 119 -8.69 0.09 -18.25
N VAL A 120 -9.86 0.03 -18.87
CA VAL A 120 -10.47 -1.21 -19.33
C VAL A 120 -10.83 -1.04 -20.81
N GLU A 121 -10.27 -1.88 -21.65
CA GLU A 121 -10.46 -1.85 -23.08
C GLU A 121 -10.87 -3.23 -23.59
N VAL A 122 -11.66 -3.25 -24.65
CA VAL A 122 -11.94 -4.45 -25.43
C VAL A 122 -10.92 -4.56 -26.54
N ARG A 123 -10.35 -5.75 -26.69
CA ARG A 123 -9.41 -6.08 -27.76
C ARG A 123 -9.85 -7.31 -28.53
N PRO A 124 -9.51 -7.40 -29.81
CA PRO A 124 -9.76 -8.62 -30.57
C PRO A 124 -8.96 -9.80 -29.98
N ASP A 125 -9.59 -10.97 -29.99
CA ASP A 125 -8.95 -12.22 -29.65
C ASP A 125 -8.13 -12.76 -30.83
N TYR A 126 -7.70 -14.01 -30.72
CA TYR A 126 -6.92 -14.69 -31.76
C TYR A 126 -7.68 -14.82 -33.10
N ASP A 127 -9.00 -14.93 -33.05
CA ASP A 127 -9.87 -15.05 -34.23
C ASP A 127 -10.30 -13.68 -34.79
N GLY A 128 -9.89 -12.58 -34.18
CA GLY A 128 -10.26 -11.21 -34.53
C GLY A 128 -11.63 -10.77 -34.00
N GLU A 129 -12.20 -11.51 -33.07
CA GLU A 129 -13.46 -11.19 -32.40
C GLU A 129 -13.21 -10.39 -31.12
N ASP A 130 -14.08 -9.42 -30.84
CA ASP A 130 -13.96 -8.52 -29.67
C ASP A 130 -14.35 -9.21 -28.37
N ARG A 131 -13.49 -10.11 -27.91
CA ARG A 131 -13.70 -11.01 -26.79
C ARG A 131 -12.66 -10.93 -25.68
N LYS A 132 -11.57 -10.16 -25.87
CA LYS A 132 -10.56 -9.93 -24.85
C LYS A 132 -10.83 -8.64 -24.11
N ILE A 133 -10.81 -8.69 -22.79
CA ILE A 133 -10.90 -7.52 -21.91
C ILE A 133 -9.51 -7.26 -21.36
N SER A 134 -8.93 -6.13 -21.69
CA SER A 134 -7.64 -5.69 -21.17
C SER A 134 -7.85 -4.75 -20.01
N LEU A 135 -7.33 -5.10 -18.84
CA LEU A 135 -7.27 -4.27 -17.66
C LEU A 135 -5.86 -3.75 -17.46
N ASP A 136 -5.68 -2.44 -17.46
CA ASP A 136 -4.44 -1.75 -17.10
C ASP A 136 -4.70 -0.90 -15.85
N MET A 137 -4.03 -1.20 -14.77
CA MET A 137 -4.26 -0.56 -13.48
C MET A 137 -2.94 -0.15 -12.85
N THR A 138 -2.91 1.07 -12.32
CA THR A 138 -1.80 1.57 -11.50
C THR A 138 -2.30 1.79 -10.08
N LEU A 139 -1.59 1.20 -9.13
CA LEU A 139 -1.82 1.39 -7.70
C LEU A 139 -0.75 2.32 -7.15
N GLU A 140 -1.16 3.35 -6.42
CA GLU A 140 -0.27 4.20 -5.65
C GLU A 140 -0.14 3.63 -4.23
N LEU A 141 1.09 3.49 -3.75
CA LEU A 141 1.40 3.07 -2.39
C LEU A 141 2.00 4.25 -1.62
N ASP A 142 1.35 4.64 -0.53
CA ASP A 142 1.89 5.54 0.47
C ASP A 142 2.56 4.71 1.56
N ILE A 143 3.89 4.80 1.67
CA ILE A 143 4.71 3.93 2.49
C ILE A 143 5.39 4.74 3.57
N CYS A 144 5.09 4.46 4.84
CA CYS A 144 5.81 5.02 5.98
C CYS A 144 6.38 3.87 6.83
N ILE A 145 7.66 3.99 7.18
CA ILE A 145 8.42 2.97 7.90
C ILE A 145 9.07 3.61 9.11
N TRP A 146 8.96 2.95 10.26
CA TRP A 146 9.57 3.32 11.53
C TRP A 146 10.50 2.23 12.00
N LYS A 147 11.55 2.64 12.68
CA LYS A 147 12.41 1.74 13.46
C LYS A 147 12.23 2.00 14.94
N GLU A 148 12.37 0.96 15.74
CA GLU A 148 12.53 1.11 17.16
C GLU A 148 13.96 1.51 17.49
N THR A 149 14.12 2.54 18.32
CA THR A 149 15.40 2.99 18.81
C THR A 149 15.35 3.12 20.33
N GLU A 150 16.35 2.56 21.00
CA GLU A 150 16.51 2.79 22.43
C GLU A 150 17.13 4.18 22.64
N THR A 151 16.52 4.96 23.51
CA THR A 151 17.07 6.25 23.90
C THR A 151 17.09 6.37 25.42
N ASP A 152 18.14 6.97 25.93
CA ASP A 152 18.25 7.29 27.35
C ASP A 152 17.53 8.62 27.61
N VAL A 153 16.47 8.56 28.39
CA VAL A 153 15.70 9.73 28.79
C VAL A 153 16.07 10.09 30.21
N VAL A 154 16.45 11.34 30.44
CA VAL A 154 16.67 11.87 31.78
C VAL A 154 15.31 12.07 32.42
N GLU A 155 15.01 11.26 33.45
CA GLU A 155 13.74 11.36 34.21
C GLU A 155 13.86 12.33 35.38
N ASP A 156 15.03 12.39 36.00
CA ASP A 156 15.27 13.28 37.13
C ASP A 156 16.75 13.67 37.23
N VAL A 157 16.97 14.86 37.79
CA VAL A 157 18.29 15.40 38.11
C VAL A 157 18.28 15.88 39.55
N TYR A 158 19.16 15.35 40.38
CA TYR A 158 19.24 15.75 41.75
C TYR A 158 20.69 15.98 42.22
N SER A 159 20.83 16.77 43.28
CA SER A 159 22.09 16.99 43.98
C SER A 159 21.95 16.50 45.42
N LEU A 160 22.95 15.81 45.90
CA LEU A 160 23.01 15.35 47.31
C LEU A 160 23.37 16.50 48.29
N ARG A 161 23.72 17.67 47.77
CA ARG A 161 24.22 18.80 48.59
C ARG A 161 23.34 20.03 48.52
N GLU A 162 22.57 20.20 47.45
CA GLU A 162 21.76 21.41 47.23
C GLU A 162 20.36 21.02 46.79
N GLU A 163 19.36 21.77 47.26
CA GLU A 163 17.97 21.60 46.78
C GLU A 163 17.82 22.21 45.37
N MET A 164 17.42 21.37 44.41
CA MET A 164 17.28 21.76 43.01
C MET A 164 15.83 21.65 42.58
N THR A 165 15.37 22.67 41.85
CA THR A 165 14.05 22.62 41.21
C THR A 165 14.27 22.57 39.71
N PRO A 166 14.02 21.43 39.05
CA PRO A 166 14.20 21.31 37.61
C PRO A 166 13.13 22.11 36.87
N ALA A 167 13.53 22.79 35.79
CA ALA A 167 12.64 23.40 34.82
C ALA A 167 12.50 22.46 33.61
N TYR A 168 11.27 22.12 33.25
CA TYR A 168 10.97 21.29 32.10
C TYR A 168 10.49 22.16 30.93
N GLU A 169 11.03 21.95 29.74
CA GLU A 169 10.44 22.46 28.51
C GLU A 169 9.62 21.35 27.85
N GLU A 170 8.37 21.64 27.57
CA GLU A 170 7.54 20.77 26.74
C GLU A 170 7.97 20.90 25.27
N VAL A 171 8.33 19.80 24.68
CA VAL A 171 8.68 19.70 23.26
C VAL A 171 7.50 19.23 22.43
#